data_04b004365489602f0db45474ca4e432a
#
_entry.id   04b004365489602f0db45474ca4e432a
#
_cell.length_a   1.000
_cell.length_b   1.000
_cell.length_c   1.000
_cell.angle_alpha   90.00
_cell.angle_beta   90.00
_cell.angle_gamma   90.00
#
_symmetry.space_group_name_H-M   'P 1'
#
loop_
_entity.id
_entity.type
_entity.pdbx_description
1 polymer ?
#
loop_
_entity_poly.entity_id
_entity_poly.type
_entity_poly.pdbx_seq_one_letter_code
_entity_poly.pdbx_strand_id
1 'polypeptide(L)'
;MPKLNENYKKLQNNYLFAEIARRVNEFTSENPDKPVIRLGIGDVTKPLTKSALKALHEGVDMEGSSDTFQGYGPEQGYAFLREAISDYYKRNGVEVDADAVFISDGAK
;
A
#
# COMPACT_ATOMS: atom_id res chain seq x y z
N MET A 1 -4.11 -39.08 13.28
CA MET A 1 -4.22 -37.70 13.79
C MET A 1 -3.14 -36.85 13.16
N PRO A 2 -3.44 -35.68 12.62
CA PRO A 2 -2.42 -34.78 12.12
C PRO A 2 -1.51 -34.35 13.31
N LYS A 3 -0.20 -34.33 13.08
CA LYS A 3 0.77 -33.88 14.08
C LYS A 3 1.17 -32.44 13.78
N LEU A 4 1.27 -31.62 14.84
CA LEU A 4 1.80 -30.27 14.72
C LEU A 4 3.28 -30.33 14.28
N ASN A 5 3.67 -29.47 13.35
CA ASN A 5 5.08 -29.32 13.00
C ASN A 5 5.83 -28.69 14.19
N GLU A 6 6.73 -29.45 14.81
CA GLU A 6 7.49 -29.01 15.99
C GLU A 6 8.36 -27.76 15.74
N ASN A 7 8.64 -27.42 14.48
CA ASN A 7 9.39 -26.22 14.16
C ASN A 7 8.61 -24.94 14.48
N TYR A 8 7.25 -24.98 14.51
CA TYR A 8 6.46 -23.83 14.95
C TYR A 8 6.74 -23.44 16.41
N LYS A 9 7.12 -24.39 17.24
CA LYS A 9 7.50 -24.13 18.65
C LYS A 9 8.82 -23.37 18.78
N LYS A 10 9.64 -23.36 17.72
CA LYS A 10 10.93 -22.66 17.68
C LYS A 10 10.80 -21.21 17.22
N LEU A 11 9.64 -20.81 16.67
CA LEU A 11 9.40 -19.44 16.26
C LEU A 11 9.31 -18.54 17.50
N GLN A 12 9.97 -17.40 17.43
CA GLN A 12 9.81 -16.39 18.47
C GLN A 12 8.37 -15.88 18.46
N ASN A 13 7.72 -15.91 19.62
CA ASN A 13 6.30 -15.54 19.78
C ASN A 13 6.04 -14.04 19.60
N ASN A 14 7.08 -13.21 19.47
CA ASN A 14 6.96 -11.76 19.42
C ASN A 14 7.32 -11.25 18.04
N TYR A 15 6.31 -10.72 17.34
CA TYR A 15 6.54 -9.89 16.19
C TYR A 15 7.17 -8.56 16.63
N LEU A 16 8.36 -8.23 16.10
CA LEU A 16 9.17 -7.08 16.52
C LEU A 16 8.37 -5.78 16.66
N PHE A 17 7.49 -5.49 15.70
CA PHE A 17 6.70 -4.26 15.71
C PHE A 17 5.64 -4.23 16.82
N ALA A 18 5.06 -5.37 17.19
CA ALA A 18 4.13 -5.46 18.29
C ALA A 18 4.84 -5.20 19.63
N GLU A 19 6.04 -5.74 19.80
CA GLU A 19 6.85 -5.49 21.00
C GLU A 19 7.30 -4.04 21.11
N ILE A 20 7.71 -3.42 20.00
CA ILE A 20 8.05 -1.99 19.96
C ILE A 20 6.81 -1.14 20.33
N ALA A 21 5.65 -1.44 19.76
CA ALA A 21 4.41 -0.73 20.08
C ALA A 21 4.06 -0.82 21.57
N ARG A 22 4.19 -2.03 22.16
CA ARG A 22 3.95 -2.26 23.59
C ARG A 22 4.87 -1.38 24.44
N ARG A 23 6.18 -1.38 24.19
CA ARG A 23 7.18 -0.57 24.92
C ARG A 23 6.94 0.91 24.79
N VAL A 24 6.58 1.37 23.58
CA VAL A 24 6.25 2.79 23.36
C VAL A 24 5.01 3.19 24.16
N ASN A 25 3.98 2.35 24.17
CA ASN A 25 2.76 2.62 24.93
C ASN A 25 3.02 2.65 26.45
N GLU A 26 3.82 1.73 26.98
CA GLU A 26 4.25 1.74 28.38
C GLU A 26 5.00 3.01 28.73
N PHE A 27 6.04 3.34 27.92
CA PHE A 27 6.82 4.55 28.15
C PHE A 27 5.96 5.82 28.12
N THR A 28 5.06 5.94 27.15
CA THR A 28 4.17 7.11 27.02
C THR A 28 3.21 7.22 28.21
N SER A 29 2.71 6.08 28.72
CA SER A 29 1.83 6.05 29.90
C SER A 29 2.55 6.48 31.18
N GLU A 30 3.81 6.08 31.32
CA GLU A 30 4.65 6.42 32.49
C GLU A 30 5.25 7.85 32.39
N ASN A 31 5.32 8.40 31.19
CA ASN A 31 5.96 9.70 30.93
C ASN A 31 5.08 10.59 30.04
N PRO A 32 3.91 11.03 30.50
CA PRO A 32 2.97 11.79 29.68
C PRO A 32 3.51 13.13 29.17
N ASP A 33 4.47 13.70 29.87
CA ASP A 33 5.10 14.97 29.51
C ASP A 33 6.28 14.84 28.52
N LYS A 34 6.64 13.60 28.13
CA LYS A 34 7.74 13.34 27.22
C LYS A 34 7.25 12.84 25.87
N PRO A 35 7.23 13.67 24.83
CA PRO A 35 6.81 13.23 23.50
C PRO A 35 7.80 12.21 22.92
N VAL A 36 7.27 11.14 22.31
CA VAL A 36 8.08 10.12 21.62
C VAL A 36 8.18 10.44 20.12
N ILE A 37 9.41 10.61 19.63
CA ILE A 37 9.70 10.76 18.22
C ILE A 37 9.91 9.37 17.62
N ARG A 38 9.02 8.94 16.72
CA ARG A 38 9.05 7.61 16.07
C ARG A 38 9.87 7.69 14.78
N LEU A 39 11.04 7.07 14.76
CA LEU A 39 11.94 7.02 13.59
C LEU A 39 12.11 5.59 13.04
N GLY A 40 11.32 4.63 13.52
CA GLY A 40 11.53 3.22 13.23
C GLY A 40 10.97 2.76 11.89
N ILE A 41 9.91 3.38 11.40
CA ILE A 41 9.23 3.00 10.14
C ILE A 41 8.84 4.29 9.42
N GLY A 42 9.09 4.31 8.10
CA GLY A 42 8.54 5.34 7.23
C GLY A 42 7.02 5.20 7.14
N ASP A 43 6.30 6.29 7.31
CA ASP A 43 4.85 6.30 7.20
C ASP A 43 4.39 7.49 6.35
N VAL A 44 3.17 7.37 5.84
CA VAL A 44 2.55 8.44 5.05
C VAL A 44 2.06 9.53 6.00
N THR A 45 2.64 10.71 5.89
CA THR A 45 2.34 11.84 6.80
C THR A 45 1.38 12.87 6.21
N LYS A 46 0.99 12.72 4.96
CA LYS A 46 0.10 13.65 4.25
C LYS A 46 -1.14 12.92 3.75
N PRO A 47 -2.31 13.56 3.83
CA PRO A 47 -3.52 13.01 3.25
C PRO A 47 -3.42 12.94 1.72
N LEU A 48 -4.28 12.14 1.11
CA LEU A 48 -4.43 12.09 -0.34
C LEU A 48 -4.80 13.46 -0.90
N THR A 49 -4.35 13.74 -2.11
CA THR A 49 -4.73 14.96 -2.83
C THR A 49 -6.22 14.93 -3.19
N LYS A 50 -6.81 16.12 -3.40
CA LYS A 50 -8.23 16.21 -3.81
C LYS A 50 -8.49 15.48 -5.13
N SER A 51 -7.54 15.50 -6.07
CA SER A 51 -7.65 14.78 -7.35
C SER A 51 -7.66 13.26 -7.16
N ALA A 52 -6.80 12.73 -6.27
CA ALA A 52 -6.78 11.30 -5.96
C ALA A 52 -8.08 10.85 -5.29
N LEU A 53 -8.60 11.63 -4.32
CA LEU A 53 -9.88 11.34 -3.68
C LEU A 53 -11.04 11.33 -4.69
N LYS A 54 -11.08 12.33 -5.58
CA LYS A 54 -12.11 12.39 -6.63
C LYS A 54 -12.04 11.15 -7.52
N ALA A 55 -10.87 10.77 -8.00
CA ALA A 55 -10.71 9.60 -8.86
C ALA A 55 -11.10 8.28 -8.16
N LEU A 56 -10.82 8.15 -6.85
CA LEU A 56 -11.26 7.00 -6.06
C LEU A 56 -12.79 6.92 -5.95
N HIS A 57 -13.47 8.05 -5.71
CA HIS A 57 -14.94 8.08 -5.69
C HIS A 57 -15.52 7.74 -7.05
N GLU A 58 -15.01 8.32 -8.14
CA GLU A 58 -15.44 8.00 -9.51
C GLU A 58 -15.23 6.50 -9.82
N GLY A 59 -14.12 5.90 -9.40
CA GLY A 59 -13.87 4.47 -9.55
C GLY A 59 -14.87 3.59 -8.81
N VAL A 60 -15.26 3.96 -7.59
CA VAL A 60 -16.30 3.24 -6.84
C VAL A 60 -17.67 3.36 -7.52
N ASP A 61 -18.02 4.54 -8.01
CA ASP A 61 -19.28 4.77 -8.73
C ASP A 61 -19.35 3.94 -10.02
N MET A 62 -18.23 3.77 -10.73
CA MET A 62 -18.14 2.89 -11.91
C MET A 62 -18.43 1.42 -11.57
N GLU A 63 -17.96 0.92 -10.44
CA GLU A 63 -18.23 -0.46 -9.99
C GLU A 63 -19.71 -0.68 -9.58
N GLY A 64 -20.43 0.39 -9.27
CA GLY A 64 -21.85 0.36 -8.89
C GLY A 64 -22.84 0.25 -10.08
N SER A 65 -22.38 0.32 -11.32
CA SER A 65 -23.23 0.30 -12.52
C SER A 65 -22.87 -0.87 -13.42
N SER A 66 -23.88 -1.61 -13.90
CA SER A 66 -23.69 -2.70 -14.86
C SER A 66 -23.04 -2.27 -16.18
N ASP A 67 -23.20 -0.99 -16.56
CA ASP A 67 -22.68 -0.45 -17.82
C ASP A 67 -21.20 -0.09 -17.74
N THR A 68 -20.69 0.13 -16.54
CA THR A 68 -19.30 0.58 -16.28
C THR A 68 -18.50 -0.40 -15.40
N PHE A 69 -19.16 -1.41 -14.84
CA PHE A 69 -18.53 -2.43 -14.03
C PHE A 69 -17.37 -3.09 -14.77
N GLN A 70 -16.24 -3.20 -14.11
CA GLN A 70 -15.01 -3.80 -14.62
C GLN A 70 -14.78 -5.15 -13.92
N GLY A 71 -14.86 -6.25 -14.68
CA GLY A 71 -14.43 -7.56 -14.19
C GLY A 71 -12.91 -7.72 -14.19
N TYR A 72 -12.42 -8.91 -14.55
CA TYR A 72 -10.99 -9.12 -14.74
C TYR A 72 -10.48 -8.24 -15.89
N GLY A 73 -9.56 -7.34 -15.56
CA GLY A 73 -8.87 -6.51 -16.55
C GLY A 73 -7.75 -7.26 -17.28
N PRO A 74 -7.08 -6.58 -18.24
CA PRO A 74 -5.90 -7.13 -18.89
C PRO A 74 -4.79 -7.42 -17.88
N GLU A 75 -4.06 -8.54 -18.04
CA GLU A 75 -2.97 -8.94 -17.14
C GLU A 75 -1.90 -7.86 -16.94
N GLN A 76 -1.62 -7.09 -17.96
CA GLN A 76 -0.64 -6.01 -17.94
C GLN A 76 -1.17 -4.72 -17.34
N GLY A 77 -2.47 -4.61 -17.13
CA GLY A 77 -3.19 -3.41 -16.71
C GLY A 77 -3.83 -2.65 -17.87
N TYR A 78 -4.78 -1.80 -17.56
CA TYR A 78 -5.53 -1.02 -18.55
C TYR A 78 -4.63 -0.09 -19.37
N ALA A 79 -4.87 -0.02 -20.67
CA ALA A 79 -4.08 0.79 -21.61
C ALA A 79 -4.03 2.27 -21.19
N PHE A 80 -5.16 2.85 -20.80
CA PHE A 80 -5.22 4.26 -20.38
C PHE A 80 -4.27 4.58 -19.22
N LEU A 81 -4.07 3.65 -18.27
CA LEU A 81 -3.18 3.85 -17.14
C LEU A 81 -1.71 3.68 -17.57
N ARG A 82 -1.43 2.68 -18.40
CA ARG A 82 -0.08 2.45 -18.94
C ARG A 82 0.40 3.62 -19.79
N GLU A 83 -0.47 4.15 -20.64
CA GLU A 83 -0.22 5.35 -21.44
C GLU A 83 0.02 6.59 -20.58
N ALA A 84 -0.81 6.81 -19.54
CA ALA A 84 -0.62 7.91 -18.61
C ALA A 84 0.71 7.84 -17.85
N ILE A 85 1.16 6.63 -17.50
CA ILE A 85 2.48 6.40 -16.89
C ILE A 85 3.60 6.69 -17.90
N SER A 86 3.50 6.20 -19.12
CA SER A 86 4.45 6.50 -20.21
C SER A 86 4.58 8.01 -20.42
N ASP A 87 3.47 8.73 -20.51
CA ASP A 87 3.44 10.19 -20.64
C ASP A 87 4.06 10.90 -19.43
N TYR A 88 3.84 10.39 -18.22
CA TYR A 88 4.48 10.92 -17.02
C TYR A 88 6.01 10.83 -17.12
N TYR A 89 6.55 9.68 -17.50
CA TYR A 89 7.98 9.48 -17.68
C TYR A 89 8.54 10.40 -18.79
N LYS A 90 7.84 10.49 -19.91
CA LYS A 90 8.23 11.35 -21.04
C LYS A 90 8.33 12.84 -20.64
N ARG A 91 7.35 13.34 -19.84
CA ARG A 91 7.42 14.72 -19.31
C ARG A 91 8.61 14.95 -18.37
N ASN A 92 9.15 13.89 -17.79
CA ASN A 92 10.34 13.93 -16.93
C ASN A 92 11.64 13.54 -17.68
N GLY A 93 11.61 13.51 -19.02
CA GLY A 93 12.80 13.29 -19.85
C GLY A 93 13.20 11.83 -20.02
N VAL A 94 12.33 10.89 -19.69
CA VAL A 94 12.57 9.44 -19.84
C VAL A 94 11.54 8.85 -20.79
N GLU A 95 11.98 8.20 -21.86
CA GLU A 95 11.11 7.49 -22.78
C GLU A 95 10.87 6.06 -22.26
N VAL A 96 9.61 5.74 -21.97
CA VAL A 96 9.15 4.40 -21.59
C VAL A 96 7.97 4.06 -22.49
N ASP A 97 8.04 2.95 -23.20
CA ASP A 97 6.93 2.47 -24.00
C ASP A 97 5.79 2.00 -23.09
N ALA A 98 4.53 2.34 -23.40
CA ALA A 98 3.37 1.88 -22.67
C ALA A 98 3.27 0.35 -22.59
N ASP A 99 3.78 -0.37 -23.59
CA ASP A 99 3.86 -1.82 -23.61
C ASP A 99 4.95 -2.40 -22.69
N ALA A 100 5.88 -1.56 -22.22
CA ALA A 100 6.84 -1.95 -21.19
C ALA A 100 6.35 -1.69 -19.74
N VAL A 101 5.14 -1.13 -19.58
CA VAL A 101 4.54 -0.84 -18.26
C VAL A 101 3.64 -1.98 -17.82
N PHE A 102 3.88 -2.51 -16.63
CA PHE A 102 3.05 -3.52 -15.96
C PHE A 102 2.48 -2.93 -14.67
N ILE A 103 1.17 -3.06 -14.49
CA ILE A 103 0.45 -2.58 -13.31
C ILE A 103 0.33 -3.72 -12.31
N SER A 104 0.66 -3.44 -11.06
CA SER A 104 0.50 -4.38 -9.94
C SER A 104 -0.14 -3.68 -8.73
N ASP A 105 -0.61 -4.46 -7.77
CA ASP A 105 -1.26 -3.99 -6.55
C ASP A 105 -0.27 -3.56 -5.44
N GLY A 106 0.98 -3.38 -5.79
CA GLY A 106 2.03 -2.92 -4.89
C GLY A 106 3.41 -3.45 -5.25
N ALA A 107 4.42 -3.00 -4.52
CA ALA A 107 5.82 -3.35 -4.75
C ALA A 107 6.27 -4.66 -4.07
N LYS A 108 5.39 -5.28 -3.29
CA LYS A 108 5.65 -6.54 -2.58
C LYS A 108 4.82 -7.67 -3.13
#